data_61886554196dff32c7367def6a265bda
#
_entry.id   61886554196dff32c7367def6a265bda
#
_cell.length_a   1.000
_cell.length_b   1.000
_cell.length_c   1.000
_cell.angle_alpha   90.00
_cell.angle_beta   90.00
_cell.angle_gamma   90.00
#
_symmetry.space_group_name_H-M   'P 1'
#
loop_
_entity.id
_entity.type
_entity.pdbx_description
1 polymer ?
#
loop_
_entity_poly.entity_id
_entity_poly.type
_entity_poly.pdbx_seq_one_letter_code
_entity_poly.pdbx_strand_id
1 'polypeptide(L)'
;DEIITTPLTFVSTNHAILYESYKPVFADIDEYLCIDPESVIKQINEKTRAVIFVGMGGNPGQLNKISRVCKDYNLKLILDAAHMSGTFVKAAGGLKHVGHEADVSVFSFQAVKNLPTADSGMICFKDKENHSLATKLSWLGIDKDTFSRSNDEQYKWKYWCDSNGKWLC
;
A
#
# COMPACT_ATOMS: atom_id res chain seq x y z
N ASP A 1 13.62 1.00 11.65
CA ASP A 1 12.21 0.65 11.80
C ASP A 1 11.91 -0.67 11.09
N GLU A 2 10.81 -1.34 11.47
CA GLU A 2 10.44 -2.67 11.02
C GLU A 2 9.05 -2.68 10.38
N ILE A 3 8.90 -3.50 9.33
CA ILE A 3 7.62 -3.74 8.66
C ILE A 3 7.32 -5.24 8.74
N ILE A 4 6.18 -5.59 9.33
CA ILE A 4 5.74 -6.98 9.40
C ILE A 4 5.11 -7.38 8.07
N THR A 5 5.51 -8.54 7.56
CA THR A 5 5.08 -9.08 6.26
C THR A 5 5.15 -10.61 6.27
N THR A 6 4.91 -11.25 5.14
CA THR A 6 5.02 -12.70 4.95
C THR A 6 6.08 -13.06 3.92
N PRO A 7 6.78 -14.20 4.05
CA PRO A 7 7.63 -14.73 2.98
C PRO A 7 6.81 -15.33 1.81
N LEU A 8 5.53 -15.65 2.02
CA LEU A 8 4.64 -16.16 0.97
C LEU A 8 4.08 -15.01 0.15
N THR A 9 4.86 -14.49 -0.77
CA THR A 9 4.50 -13.38 -1.66
C THR A 9 5.42 -13.34 -2.87
N PHE A 10 5.06 -12.53 -3.86
CA PHE A 10 6.02 -12.15 -4.89
C PHE A 10 7.10 -11.25 -4.28
N VAL A 11 8.34 -11.43 -4.71
CA VAL A 11 9.53 -10.82 -4.10
C VAL A 11 9.47 -9.29 -3.98
N SER A 12 8.76 -8.61 -4.90
CA SER A 12 8.65 -7.15 -4.90
C SER A 12 8.04 -6.58 -3.63
N THR A 13 7.10 -7.29 -2.98
CA THR A 13 6.51 -6.87 -1.70
C THR A 13 7.58 -6.67 -0.64
N ASN A 14 8.50 -7.64 -0.52
CA ASN A 14 9.56 -7.59 0.48
C ASN A 14 10.73 -6.69 0.04
N HIS A 15 11.02 -6.61 -1.25
CA HIS A 15 12.03 -5.69 -1.79
C HIS A 15 11.64 -4.22 -1.57
N ALA A 16 10.36 -3.87 -1.66
CA ALA A 16 9.89 -2.52 -1.38
C ALA A 16 10.26 -2.05 0.03
N ILE A 17 10.22 -2.97 1.02
CA ILE A 17 10.65 -2.69 2.40
C ILE A 17 12.16 -2.39 2.45
N LEU A 18 12.95 -3.22 1.76
CA LEU A 18 14.42 -3.10 1.75
C LEU A 18 14.89 -1.85 1.01
N TYR A 19 14.23 -1.46 -0.08
CA TYR A 19 14.59 -0.26 -0.85
C TYR A 19 14.42 1.02 -0.02
N GLU A 20 13.45 1.04 0.89
CA GLU A 20 13.24 2.14 1.82
C GLU A 20 14.07 2.01 3.11
N SER A 21 15.06 1.11 3.14
CA SER A 21 15.94 0.87 4.28
C SER A 21 15.21 0.43 5.56
N TYR A 22 14.01 -0.13 5.43
CA TYR A 22 13.31 -0.80 6.52
C TYR A 22 13.71 -2.27 6.61
N LYS A 23 13.50 -2.87 7.79
CA LYS A 23 13.74 -4.30 8.00
C LYS A 23 12.43 -5.07 7.87
N PRO A 24 12.33 -6.05 6.95
CA PRO A 24 11.19 -6.96 6.92
C PRO A 24 11.25 -7.92 8.12
N VAL A 25 10.12 -8.09 8.80
CA VAL A 25 9.90 -9.06 9.87
C VAL A 25 8.82 -10.03 9.41
N PHE A 26 9.16 -11.30 9.35
CA PHE A 26 8.23 -12.30 8.82
C PHE A 26 7.33 -12.85 9.91
N ALA A 27 6.03 -12.83 9.64
CA ALA A 27 5.03 -13.58 10.38
C ALA A 27 4.52 -14.76 9.56
N ASP A 28 4.02 -15.78 10.25
CA ASP A 28 3.47 -16.98 9.63
C ASP A 28 2.18 -16.70 8.87
N ILE A 29 1.73 -17.67 8.10
CA ILE A 29 0.47 -17.65 7.36
C ILE A 29 -0.56 -18.56 8.03
N ASP A 30 -1.84 -18.26 7.82
CA ASP A 30 -2.98 -19.07 8.23
C ASP A 30 -3.45 -20.05 7.13
N GLU A 31 -4.56 -20.76 7.38
CA GLU A 31 -5.17 -21.69 6.43
C GLU A 31 -5.67 -21.02 5.12
N TYR A 32 -5.78 -19.70 5.10
CA TYR A 32 -6.15 -18.91 3.91
C TYR A 32 -4.95 -18.52 3.06
N LEU A 33 -3.73 -18.94 3.42
CA LEU A 33 -2.45 -18.55 2.82
C LEU A 33 -2.19 -17.04 2.94
N CYS A 34 -2.80 -16.38 3.92
CA CYS A 34 -2.61 -14.99 4.27
C CYS A 34 -1.89 -14.87 5.60
N ILE A 35 -1.32 -13.72 5.88
CA ILE A 35 -0.60 -13.49 7.14
C ILE A 35 -1.51 -13.72 8.35
N ASP A 36 -1.05 -14.51 9.32
CA ASP A 36 -1.80 -14.87 10.53
C ASP A 36 -1.80 -13.72 11.56
N PRO A 37 -2.99 -13.26 12.01
CA PRO A 37 -3.09 -12.20 13.01
C PRO A 37 -2.36 -12.48 14.32
N GLU A 38 -2.40 -13.73 14.81
CA GLU A 38 -1.73 -14.10 16.06
C GLU A 38 -0.20 -14.08 15.90
N SER A 39 0.29 -14.49 14.73
CA SER A 39 1.72 -14.38 14.42
C SER A 39 2.15 -12.92 14.27
N VAL A 40 1.32 -12.05 13.66
CA VAL A 40 1.58 -10.61 13.59
C VAL A 40 1.71 -10.01 14.98
N ILE A 41 0.76 -10.30 15.89
CA ILE A 41 0.78 -9.75 17.26
C ILE A 41 2.08 -10.12 17.98
N LYS A 42 2.57 -11.34 17.82
CA LYS A 42 3.83 -11.81 18.44
C LYS A 42 5.06 -11.08 17.93
N GLN A 43 5.02 -10.53 16.71
CA GLN A 43 6.16 -9.82 16.10
C GLN A 43 6.14 -8.30 16.38
N ILE A 44 5.03 -7.74 16.88
CA ILE A 44 4.92 -6.31 17.14
C ILE A 44 5.85 -5.90 18.27
N ASN A 45 6.61 -4.84 18.03
CA ASN A 45 7.51 -4.21 19.00
C ASN A 45 7.60 -2.69 18.75
N GLU A 46 8.37 -1.99 19.55
CA GLU A 46 8.53 -0.53 19.49
C GLU A 46 9.06 0.01 18.14
N LYS A 47 9.73 -0.83 17.35
CA LYS A 47 10.27 -0.48 16.02
C LYS A 47 9.28 -0.74 14.90
N THR A 48 8.18 -1.44 15.17
CA THR A 48 7.18 -1.78 14.16
C THR A 48 6.43 -0.52 13.72
N ARG A 49 6.30 -0.31 12.40
CA ARG A 49 5.60 0.86 11.82
C ARG A 49 4.40 0.48 10.98
N ALA A 50 4.45 -0.66 10.34
CA ALA A 50 3.38 -1.10 9.45
C ALA A 50 3.30 -2.62 9.35
N VAL A 51 2.16 -3.09 8.84
CA VAL A 51 1.95 -4.47 8.40
C VAL A 51 1.61 -4.43 6.92
N ILE A 52 2.26 -5.29 6.13
CA ILE A 52 1.85 -5.55 4.75
C ILE A 52 1.05 -6.85 4.72
N PHE A 53 -0.21 -6.74 4.36
CA PHE A 53 -1.09 -7.88 4.12
C PHE A 53 -1.07 -8.22 2.63
N VAL A 54 -0.80 -9.47 2.29
CA VAL A 54 -0.84 -9.98 0.91
C VAL A 54 -2.09 -10.82 0.71
N GLY A 55 -2.96 -10.40 -0.19
CA GLY A 55 -4.18 -11.13 -0.54
C GLY A 55 -3.89 -12.24 -1.55
N MET A 56 -3.27 -13.33 -1.09
CA MET A 56 -2.86 -14.44 -1.95
C MET A 56 -4.04 -15.03 -2.73
N GLY A 57 -3.91 -15.12 -4.06
CA GLY A 57 -4.95 -15.63 -4.94
C GLY A 57 -6.26 -14.82 -4.92
N GLY A 58 -6.25 -13.59 -4.39
CA GLY A 58 -7.44 -12.76 -4.23
C GLY A 58 -8.24 -13.05 -2.95
N ASN A 59 -7.73 -13.93 -2.08
CA ASN A 59 -8.39 -14.27 -0.82
C ASN A 59 -8.21 -13.12 0.20
N PRO A 60 -9.31 -12.60 0.80
CA PRO A 60 -9.21 -11.59 1.85
C PRO A 60 -8.78 -12.17 3.21
N GLY A 61 -8.75 -13.49 3.39
CA GLY A 61 -8.34 -14.14 4.63
C GLY A 61 -8.94 -13.48 5.87
N GLN A 62 -8.10 -13.16 6.83
CA GLN A 62 -8.48 -12.47 8.06
C GLN A 62 -8.10 -10.97 8.03
N LEU A 63 -8.16 -10.31 6.87
CA LEU A 63 -7.79 -8.89 6.70
C LEU A 63 -8.49 -7.97 7.70
N ASN A 64 -9.76 -8.24 8.04
CA ASN A 64 -10.51 -7.48 9.03
C ASN A 64 -9.89 -7.56 10.44
N LYS A 65 -9.32 -8.69 10.82
CA LYS A 65 -8.60 -8.84 12.10
C LYS A 65 -7.27 -8.11 12.05
N ILE A 66 -6.51 -8.24 10.96
CA ILE A 66 -5.25 -7.49 10.76
C ILE A 66 -5.51 -5.99 10.79
N SER A 67 -6.57 -5.50 10.14
CA SER A 67 -6.95 -4.09 10.19
C SER A 67 -7.25 -3.61 11.62
N ARG A 68 -7.85 -4.46 12.45
CA ARG A 68 -8.08 -4.16 13.86
C ARG A 68 -6.77 -4.14 14.65
N VAL A 69 -5.92 -5.15 14.49
CA VAL A 69 -4.59 -5.18 15.12
C VAL A 69 -3.79 -3.92 14.78
N CYS A 70 -3.74 -3.53 13.51
CA CYS A 70 -3.05 -2.31 13.12
C CYS A 70 -3.59 -1.06 13.83
N LYS A 71 -4.92 -0.94 13.99
CA LYS A 71 -5.53 0.17 14.74
C LYS A 71 -5.19 0.15 16.22
N ASP A 72 -5.28 -1.02 16.85
CA ASP A 72 -5.05 -1.19 18.29
C ASP A 72 -3.60 -0.87 18.67
N TYR A 73 -2.65 -1.15 17.77
CA TYR A 73 -1.23 -0.88 17.96
C TYR A 73 -0.71 0.38 17.25
N ASN A 74 -1.62 1.20 16.68
CA ASN A 74 -1.28 2.42 15.92
C ASN A 74 -0.26 2.18 14.78
N LEU A 75 -0.43 1.08 14.06
CA LEU A 75 0.37 0.70 12.90
C LEU A 75 -0.35 1.05 11.60
N LYS A 76 0.40 1.30 10.54
CA LYS A 76 -0.16 1.45 9.19
C LYS A 76 -0.42 0.08 8.57
N LEU A 77 -1.53 -0.04 7.86
CA LEU A 77 -1.86 -1.22 7.07
C LEU A 77 -1.66 -0.94 5.59
N ILE A 78 -0.79 -1.72 4.97
CA ILE A 78 -0.58 -1.72 3.52
C ILE A 78 -1.16 -3.02 2.96
N LEU A 79 -2.04 -2.93 1.97
CA LEU A 79 -2.62 -4.07 1.29
C LEU A 79 -1.92 -4.28 -0.05
N ASP A 80 -1.19 -5.37 -0.16
CA ASP A 80 -0.77 -5.90 -1.46
C ASP A 80 -1.97 -6.62 -2.08
N ALA A 81 -2.68 -5.86 -2.90
CA ALA A 81 -3.90 -6.27 -3.58
C ALA A 81 -3.63 -6.72 -5.03
N ALA A 82 -2.41 -7.14 -5.33
CA ALA A 82 -2.01 -7.52 -6.69
C ALA A 82 -2.87 -8.64 -7.31
N HIS A 83 -3.57 -9.44 -6.50
CA HIS A 83 -4.52 -10.46 -6.93
C HIS A 83 -5.99 -10.13 -6.59
N MET A 84 -6.29 -8.93 -6.07
CA MET A 84 -7.56 -8.64 -5.39
C MET A 84 -8.46 -7.64 -6.14
N SER A 85 -8.24 -7.40 -7.44
CA SER A 85 -8.99 -6.39 -8.22
C SER A 85 -10.52 -6.56 -8.17
N GLY A 86 -11.01 -7.78 -7.95
CA GLY A 86 -12.45 -8.09 -7.82
C GLY A 86 -12.83 -8.62 -6.44
N THR A 87 -12.03 -8.40 -5.40
CA THR A 87 -12.31 -8.92 -4.06
C THR A 87 -13.15 -7.94 -3.25
N PHE A 88 -14.24 -8.45 -2.68
CA PHE A 88 -15.15 -7.72 -1.80
C PHE A 88 -15.26 -8.42 -0.45
N VAL A 89 -15.44 -7.63 0.61
CA VAL A 89 -15.69 -8.09 1.97
C VAL A 89 -17.05 -7.61 2.46
N LYS A 90 -17.66 -8.35 3.40
CA LYS A 90 -18.91 -7.93 4.04
C LYS A 90 -18.64 -6.77 4.99
N ALA A 91 -19.42 -5.72 4.89
CA ALA A 91 -19.41 -4.56 5.77
C ALA A 91 -20.85 -4.21 6.21
N ALA A 92 -21.01 -3.31 7.17
CA ALA A 92 -22.31 -2.94 7.73
C ALA A 92 -23.31 -2.41 6.69
N GLY A 93 -22.81 -1.83 5.57
CA GLY A 93 -23.64 -1.30 4.46
C GLY A 93 -23.75 -2.21 3.24
N GLY A 94 -23.34 -3.49 3.34
CA GLY A 94 -23.31 -4.42 2.22
C GLY A 94 -21.90 -4.87 1.83
N LEU A 95 -21.68 -5.16 0.55
CA LEU A 95 -20.36 -5.52 0.04
C LEU A 95 -19.50 -4.25 -0.15
N LYS A 96 -18.27 -4.31 0.32
CA LYS A 96 -17.28 -3.24 0.18
C LYS A 96 -16.02 -3.79 -0.49
N HIS A 97 -15.49 -3.07 -1.45
CA HIS A 97 -14.23 -3.47 -2.10
C HIS A 97 -13.09 -3.45 -1.09
N VAL A 98 -12.28 -4.49 -1.11
CA VAL A 98 -11.20 -4.75 -0.14
C VAL A 98 -10.17 -3.61 -0.04
N GLY A 99 -9.94 -2.88 -1.13
CA GLY A 99 -9.02 -1.74 -1.16
C GLY A 99 -9.36 -0.60 -0.17
N HIS A 100 -10.57 -0.60 0.40
CA HIS A 100 -10.94 0.37 1.45
C HIS A 100 -10.53 -0.04 2.86
N GLU A 101 -10.01 -1.25 3.07
CA GLU A 101 -9.68 -1.77 4.41
C GLU A 101 -8.32 -1.30 4.91
N ALA A 102 -7.39 -0.93 4.01
CA ALA A 102 -6.03 -0.52 4.34
C ALA A 102 -5.79 0.99 4.21
N ASP A 103 -4.71 1.52 4.79
CA ASP A 103 -4.29 2.92 4.60
C ASP A 103 -3.79 3.14 3.17
N VAL A 104 -3.10 2.13 2.62
CA VAL A 104 -2.62 2.08 1.25
C VAL A 104 -2.97 0.74 0.65
N SER A 105 -3.46 0.72 -0.59
CA SER A 105 -3.72 -0.52 -1.35
C SER A 105 -3.06 -0.46 -2.71
N VAL A 106 -2.32 -1.50 -3.06
CA VAL A 106 -1.53 -1.58 -4.30
C VAL A 106 -2.07 -2.71 -5.16
N PHE A 107 -2.51 -2.37 -6.38
CA PHE A 107 -3.07 -3.31 -7.36
C PHE A 107 -2.12 -3.49 -8.52
N SER A 108 -2.08 -4.70 -9.06
CA SER A 108 -1.36 -5.03 -10.29
C SER A 108 -2.35 -5.39 -11.39
N PHE A 109 -2.14 -4.83 -12.57
CA PHE A 109 -2.86 -5.17 -13.79
C PHE A 109 -1.91 -5.76 -14.85
N GLN A 110 -0.79 -6.30 -14.40
CA GLN A 110 0.16 -6.99 -15.25
C GLN A 110 -0.50 -8.19 -15.96
N ALA A 111 0.00 -8.60 -17.10
CA ALA A 111 -0.63 -9.55 -18.04
C ALA A 111 -1.09 -10.89 -17.41
N VAL A 112 -0.45 -11.36 -16.32
CA VAL A 112 -0.82 -12.61 -15.65
C VAL A 112 -1.87 -12.44 -14.54
N LYS A 113 -2.35 -11.21 -14.30
CA LYS A 113 -3.32 -10.94 -13.23
C LYS A 113 -4.76 -11.22 -13.66
N ASN A 114 -5.68 -11.30 -12.69
CA ASN A 114 -7.11 -11.55 -12.93
C ASN A 114 -7.82 -10.42 -13.69
N LEU A 115 -7.25 -9.21 -13.70
CA LEU A 115 -7.71 -8.08 -14.52
C LEU A 115 -6.48 -7.47 -15.23
N PRO A 116 -6.09 -8.00 -16.41
CA PRO A 116 -4.89 -7.55 -17.08
C PRO A 116 -5.13 -6.36 -17.99
N THR A 117 -4.16 -5.45 -18.06
CA THR A 117 -4.12 -4.32 -19.00
C THR A 117 -2.76 -4.22 -19.70
N ALA A 118 -2.08 -5.31 -19.95
CA ALA A 118 -0.68 -5.45 -20.37
C ALA A 118 0.29 -5.26 -19.19
N ASP A 119 0.76 -4.08 -18.89
CA ASP A 119 1.71 -3.84 -17.80
C ASP A 119 1.40 -2.51 -17.11
N SER A 120 0.53 -2.56 -16.12
CA SER A 120 0.12 -1.39 -15.34
C SER A 120 -0.22 -1.76 -13.89
N GLY A 121 -0.48 -0.76 -13.07
CA GLY A 121 -0.90 -0.91 -11.69
C GLY A 121 -1.62 0.32 -11.17
N MET A 122 -2.15 0.20 -9.98
CA MET A 122 -2.84 1.30 -9.30
C MET A 122 -2.46 1.29 -7.82
N ILE A 123 -2.22 2.47 -7.27
CA ILE A 123 -2.06 2.67 -5.84
C ILE A 123 -3.18 3.58 -5.32
N CYS A 124 -3.83 3.17 -4.25
CA CYS A 124 -4.91 3.89 -3.60
C CYS A 124 -4.50 4.28 -2.18
N PHE A 125 -4.79 5.50 -1.79
CA PHE A 125 -4.52 6.03 -0.45
C PHE A 125 -5.81 6.48 0.22
N LYS A 126 -5.92 6.28 1.53
CA LYS A 126 -6.97 6.94 2.33
C LYS A 126 -6.68 8.42 2.52
N ASP A 127 -5.42 8.76 2.65
CA ASP A 127 -4.96 10.11 2.91
C ASP A 127 -4.68 10.87 1.61
N LYS A 128 -5.24 12.09 1.50
CA LYS A 128 -5.10 12.92 0.29
C LYS A 128 -3.71 13.51 0.11
N GLU A 129 -3.00 13.78 1.19
CA GLU A 129 -1.64 14.34 1.13
C GLU A 129 -0.68 13.29 0.59
N ASN A 130 -0.79 12.06 1.11
CA ASN A 130 -0.04 10.90 0.60
C ASN A 130 -0.36 10.61 -0.87
N HIS A 131 -1.62 10.71 -1.28
CA HIS A 131 -2.00 10.58 -2.69
C HIS A 131 -1.34 11.67 -3.55
N SER A 132 -1.41 12.93 -3.10
CA SER A 132 -0.79 14.05 -3.82
C SER A 132 0.72 13.88 -3.95
N LEU A 133 1.38 13.48 -2.86
CA LEU A 133 2.81 13.20 -2.84
C LEU A 133 3.17 12.07 -3.82
N ALA A 134 2.47 10.94 -3.74
CA ALA A 134 2.72 9.80 -4.63
C ALA A 134 2.52 10.16 -6.11
N THR A 135 1.50 10.98 -6.42
CA THR A 135 1.25 11.46 -7.78
C THR A 135 2.44 12.29 -8.30
N LYS A 136 3.02 13.14 -7.48
CA LYS A 136 4.20 13.92 -7.84
C LYS A 136 5.43 13.02 -8.02
N LEU A 137 5.68 12.14 -7.06
CA LEU A 137 6.81 11.19 -7.11
C LEU A 137 6.75 10.25 -8.31
N SER A 138 5.54 9.81 -8.73
CA SER A 138 5.37 8.96 -9.90
C SER A 138 5.79 9.65 -11.23
N TRP A 139 6.03 10.95 -11.20
CA TRP A 139 6.46 11.73 -12.36
C TRP A 139 7.56 12.74 -11.99
N LEU A 140 8.72 12.26 -11.58
CA LEU A 140 9.92 13.03 -11.36
C LEU A 140 9.76 14.18 -10.34
N GLY A 141 8.84 14.05 -9.39
CA GLY A 141 8.52 15.12 -8.42
C GLY A 141 7.74 16.31 -9.00
N ILE A 142 7.27 16.21 -10.24
CA ILE A 142 6.58 17.32 -10.92
C ILE A 142 5.10 17.31 -10.55
N ASP A 143 4.58 18.48 -10.16
CA ASP A 143 3.14 18.70 -10.01
C ASP A 143 2.48 18.80 -11.39
N LYS A 144 1.71 17.74 -11.75
CA LYS A 144 1.03 17.62 -13.05
C LYS A 144 -0.32 18.33 -13.12
N ASP A 145 -0.67 19.16 -12.17
CA ASP A 145 -1.94 19.88 -12.27
C ASP A 145 -1.97 20.84 -13.46
N THR A 146 -2.32 20.27 -14.61
CA THR A 146 -2.39 20.98 -15.89
C THR A 146 -3.44 22.09 -15.87
N PHE A 147 -4.50 21.91 -15.10
CA PHE A 147 -5.57 22.91 -14.98
C PHE A 147 -5.10 24.14 -14.19
N SER A 148 -4.47 23.93 -13.04
CA SER A 148 -3.89 25.02 -12.25
C SER A 148 -2.79 25.74 -13.03
N ARG A 149 -2.00 25.03 -13.84
CA ARG A 149 -0.94 25.63 -14.68
C ARG A 149 -1.48 26.46 -15.82
N SER A 150 -2.58 26.10 -16.43
CA SER A 150 -3.18 26.84 -17.55
C SER A 150 -3.82 28.16 -17.11
N ASN A 151 -4.13 28.30 -15.82
CA ASN A 151 -4.74 29.51 -15.24
C ASN A 151 -3.71 30.44 -14.55
N ASP A 152 -2.45 30.07 -14.51
CA ASP A 152 -1.37 30.88 -13.92
C ASP A 152 -0.65 31.66 -15.04
N GLU A 153 -0.77 32.99 -15.05
CA GLU A 153 -0.12 33.87 -16.03
C GLU A 153 1.41 33.80 -15.97
N GLN A 154 1.97 33.26 -14.89
CA GLN A 154 3.38 32.95 -14.74
C GLN A 154 3.62 31.45 -14.68
N TYR A 155 3.67 30.79 -15.84
CA TYR A 155 3.98 29.37 -15.97
C TYR A 155 5.36 29.07 -15.37
N LYS A 156 5.36 28.51 -14.14
CA LYS A 156 6.56 27.94 -13.50
C LYS A 156 6.31 26.46 -13.19
N TRP A 157 7.25 25.61 -13.63
CA TRP A 157 7.28 24.21 -13.19
C TRP A 157 7.49 24.20 -11.68
N LYS A 158 6.51 23.66 -10.92
CA LYS A 158 6.66 23.47 -9.48
C LYS A 158 7.23 22.08 -9.25
N TYR A 159 8.43 22.05 -8.73
CA TYR A 159 9.08 20.81 -8.29
C TYR A 159 8.84 20.64 -6.80
N TRP A 160 8.79 19.41 -6.36
CA TRP A 160 8.66 19.12 -4.95
C TRP A 160 10.04 18.92 -4.32
N CYS A 161 10.32 19.68 -3.27
CA CYS A 161 11.52 19.56 -2.44
C CYS A 161 11.08 19.29 -1.00
N ASP A 162 11.94 18.62 -0.23
CA ASP A 162 11.77 18.54 1.22
C ASP A 162 11.95 19.93 1.88
N SER A 163 11.75 20.00 3.20
CA SER A 163 11.92 21.23 4.00
C SER A 163 13.33 21.85 3.89
N ASN A 164 14.32 21.11 3.39
CA ASN A 164 15.72 21.52 3.22
C ASN A 164 16.05 21.89 1.77
N GLY A 165 15.06 21.93 0.88
CA GLY A 165 15.24 22.21 -0.54
C GLY A 165 15.86 21.07 -1.34
N LYS A 166 15.93 19.85 -0.79
CA LYS A 166 16.43 18.67 -1.50
C LYS A 166 15.34 18.11 -2.39
N TRP A 167 15.63 17.89 -3.65
CA TRP A 167 14.73 17.29 -4.63
C TRP A 167 14.35 15.87 -4.19
N LEU A 168 13.06 15.57 -4.20
CA LEU A 168 12.56 14.22 -4.02
C LEU A 168 12.41 13.57 -5.41
N CYS A 169 13.51 13.11 -5.94
CA CYS A 169 13.58 12.27 -7.15
C CYS A 169 13.94 10.86 -6.75
#